data_46f065e6f9d3ecde13e2f979acc1fa14
#
_entry.id   46f065e6f9d3ecde13e2f979acc1fa14
#
_cell.length_a   1.000
_cell.length_b   1.000
_cell.length_c   1.000
_cell.angle_alpha   90.00
_cell.angle_beta   90.00
_cell.angle_gamma   90.00
#
_symmetry.space_group_name_H-M   'P 1'
#
loop_
_entity.id
_entity.type
_entity.pdbx_description
1 polymer ?
#
loop_
_entity_poly.entity_id
_entity_poly.type
_entity_poly.pdbx_seq_one_letter_code
_entity_poly.pdbx_strand_id
1 'polypeptide(L)'
;MRNRLRGAKRRSATAAFVAAVCLGVIPTAAEAQTFKAPRTADGKPDLNGIWEALNEANWDIQGHAARAGQIVALGAIGAAPAGLGVVEGDQIPYLPAAAVQKKKNFENRLTADPEVKCYLPGVPRATYMPYPFQIVQSSKYILMAYEYASASRIIYMDKAPPNPADSWMGHSVGHWEGDTLVIDVTGFNDQTWFDRAGDFHSDALHVVERYTPRGPDALTYEVTIEDPKVFSHPWKMSMPLYRRLEKNAQLLEFKCVEFAEELLYGKYKKK
;
A
#
# COMPACT_ATOMS: atom_id res chain seq x y z
N MET A 1 -22.69 48.83 79.48
CA MET A 1 -22.10 48.53 80.80
C MET A 1 -20.97 47.51 80.60
N ARG A 2 -19.75 47.89 81.11
CA ARG A 2 -18.59 47.07 81.55
C ARG A 2 -18.06 45.99 80.52
N ASN A 3 -16.91 46.33 79.92
CA ASN A 3 -15.51 46.10 80.37
C ASN A 3 -15.11 44.62 80.64
N ARG A 4 -14.14 44.14 79.93
CA ARG A 4 -12.71 43.90 80.29
C ARG A 4 -11.97 43.05 79.28
N LEU A 5 -11.03 43.57 78.63
CA LEU A 5 -9.58 43.41 78.54
C LEU A 5 -8.93 42.08 79.02
N ARG A 6 -7.88 41.71 78.22
CA ARG A 6 -6.72 40.85 78.45
C ARG A 6 -6.84 39.46 77.84
N GLY A 7 -5.86 38.95 77.14
CA GLY A 7 -4.44 39.28 77.14
C GLY A 7 -3.74 38.52 76.00
N ALA A 8 -2.70 39.10 75.51
CA ALA A 8 -1.83 38.60 74.47
C ALA A 8 -1.02 37.36 74.91
N LYS A 9 -0.97 36.35 74.07
CA LYS A 9 0.12 35.36 74.11
C LYS A 9 0.69 35.20 72.71
N ARG A 10 1.90 35.74 72.50
CA ARG A 10 2.79 35.46 71.37
C ARG A 10 3.09 33.98 71.37
N ARG A 11 2.84 33.31 70.26
CA ARG A 11 3.42 32.02 69.96
C ARG A 11 4.24 32.14 68.68
N SER A 12 5.55 31.96 68.90
CA SER A 12 6.54 31.87 67.86
C SER A 12 6.19 30.70 66.88
N ALA A 13 5.98 30.98 65.61
CA ALA A 13 5.83 29.97 64.60
C ALA A 13 7.22 29.70 64.00
N THR A 14 7.74 28.53 64.26
CA THR A 14 8.95 27.99 63.66
C THR A 14 8.57 27.58 62.20
N ALA A 15 9.13 28.32 61.24
CA ALA A 15 8.98 27.96 59.82
C ALA A 15 9.89 26.77 59.51
N ALA A 16 9.30 25.61 59.29
CA ALA A 16 9.99 24.44 58.72
C ALA A 16 10.07 24.59 57.22
N PHE A 17 11.27 24.82 56.70
CA PHE A 17 11.57 24.75 55.25
C PHE A 17 11.57 23.27 54.82
N VAL A 18 10.55 22.87 54.11
CA VAL A 18 10.54 21.58 53.39
C VAL A 18 11.17 21.81 52.02
N ALA A 19 12.43 21.41 51.86
CA ALA A 19 13.10 21.37 50.58
C ALA A 19 12.53 20.20 49.78
N ALA A 20 11.65 20.48 48.83
CA ALA A 20 11.18 19.49 47.84
C ALA A 20 12.32 19.24 46.85
N VAL A 21 12.98 18.09 46.97
CA VAL A 21 13.91 17.55 45.97
C VAL A 21 13.08 17.04 44.80
N CYS A 22 12.92 17.85 43.76
CA CYS A 22 12.41 17.41 42.48
C CYS A 22 13.47 16.53 41.80
N LEU A 23 13.39 15.21 41.96
CA LEU A 23 14.10 14.27 41.14
C LEU A 23 13.52 14.40 39.71
N GLY A 24 14.24 15.13 38.85
CA GLY A 24 13.95 15.19 37.43
C GLY A 24 14.13 13.80 36.81
N VAL A 25 13.02 13.14 36.52
CA VAL A 25 13.03 11.97 35.64
C VAL A 25 13.35 12.49 34.24
N ILE A 26 14.63 12.38 33.85
CA ILE A 26 15.03 12.60 32.45
C ILE A 26 14.40 11.43 31.67
N PRO A 27 13.47 11.68 30.75
CA PRO A 27 13.01 10.61 29.88
C PRO A 27 14.20 10.18 29.01
N THR A 28 14.79 9.03 29.33
CA THR A 28 15.67 8.36 28.37
C THR A 28 14.82 8.10 27.13
N ALA A 29 15.11 8.79 26.03
CA ALA A 29 14.57 8.43 24.73
C ALA A 29 14.93 6.95 24.52
N ALA A 30 13.94 6.08 24.61
CA ALA A 30 14.11 4.69 24.22
C ALA A 30 14.51 4.73 22.75
N GLU A 31 15.78 4.46 22.46
CA GLU A 31 16.19 4.20 21.08
C GLU A 31 15.29 3.08 20.56
N ALA A 32 14.48 3.41 19.56
CA ALA A 32 13.65 2.43 18.91
C ALA A 32 14.61 1.36 18.36
N GLN A 33 14.55 0.18 18.94
CA GLN A 33 15.40 -0.94 18.56
C GLN A 33 15.14 -1.21 17.09
N THR A 34 16.11 -0.88 16.22
CA THR A 34 15.98 -1.08 14.77
C THR A 34 15.79 -2.57 14.51
N PHE A 35 14.66 -2.93 13.91
CA PHE A 35 14.39 -4.32 13.56
C PHE A 35 15.47 -4.85 12.65
N LYS A 36 16.08 -5.97 13.04
CA LYS A 36 17.09 -6.65 12.23
C LYS A 36 16.42 -7.82 11.50
N ALA A 37 16.19 -7.65 10.20
CA ALA A 37 15.56 -8.66 9.38
C ALA A 37 16.35 -9.99 9.38
N PRO A 38 15.68 -11.15 9.41
CA PRO A 38 16.30 -12.42 9.09
C PRO A 38 17.03 -12.36 7.74
N ARG A 39 18.06 -13.18 7.58
CA ARG A 39 18.89 -13.16 6.36
C ARG A 39 18.82 -14.49 5.63
N THR A 40 18.83 -14.42 4.33
CA THR A 40 19.09 -15.55 3.43
C THR A 40 20.56 -15.97 3.47
N ALA A 41 20.90 -17.09 2.86
CA ALA A 41 22.27 -17.61 2.85
C ALA A 41 23.30 -16.66 2.20
N ASP A 42 22.84 -15.79 1.29
CA ASP A 42 23.65 -14.73 0.64
C ASP A 42 23.69 -13.42 1.44
N GLY A 43 23.17 -13.43 2.68
CA GLY A 43 23.23 -12.29 3.61
C GLY A 43 22.22 -11.16 3.34
N LYS A 44 21.32 -11.33 2.38
CA LYS A 44 20.26 -10.35 2.08
C LYS A 44 19.06 -10.55 3.01
N PRO A 45 18.22 -9.51 3.24
CA PRO A 45 16.98 -9.69 3.99
C PRO A 45 16.12 -10.80 3.41
N ASP A 46 15.56 -11.65 4.27
CA ASP A 46 14.70 -12.75 3.86
C ASP A 46 13.27 -12.25 3.68
N LEU A 47 12.88 -12.04 2.43
CA LEU A 47 11.52 -11.62 2.04
C LEU A 47 10.64 -12.82 1.64
N ASN A 48 11.16 -14.07 1.68
CA ASN A 48 10.36 -15.25 1.35
C ASN A 48 9.09 -15.30 2.17
N GLY A 49 7.99 -15.68 1.55
CA GLY A 49 6.70 -15.87 2.21
C GLY A 49 5.53 -15.38 1.38
N ILE A 50 4.35 -15.49 1.97
CA ILE A 50 3.10 -15.01 1.39
C ILE A 50 2.74 -13.69 2.07
N TRP A 51 2.48 -12.69 1.26
CA TRP A 51 2.25 -11.31 1.67
C TRP A 51 0.93 -10.79 1.12
N GLU A 52 0.35 -9.82 1.82
CA GLU A 52 -0.87 -9.15 1.36
C GLU A 52 -0.92 -7.70 1.82
N ALA A 53 -1.61 -6.86 1.06
CA ALA A 53 -2.00 -5.51 1.45
C ALA A 53 -3.39 -5.56 2.10
N LEU A 54 -3.54 -4.97 3.28
CA LEU A 54 -4.82 -4.87 3.99
C LEU A 54 -5.33 -3.43 3.92
N ASN A 55 -5.66 -2.98 2.73
CA ASN A 55 -6.16 -1.63 2.46
C ASN A 55 -7.12 -1.64 1.26
N GLU A 56 -7.67 -0.47 0.97
CA GLU A 56 -8.68 -0.27 -0.08
C GLU A 56 -8.10 0.30 -1.39
N ALA A 57 -6.78 0.24 -1.59
CA ALA A 57 -6.09 0.83 -2.75
C ALA A 57 -6.57 0.27 -4.09
N ASN A 58 -7.03 -1.00 -4.13
CA ASN A 58 -7.62 -1.54 -5.36
C ASN A 58 -8.96 -0.89 -5.75
N TRP A 59 -9.67 -0.30 -4.77
CA TRP A 59 -10.89 0.46 -5.06
C TRP A 59 -10.59 1.88 -5.53
N ASP A 60 -9.64 2.53 -4.88
CA ASP A 60 -9.18 3.88 -5.18
C ASP A 60 -7.88 4.11 -4.41
N ILE A 61 -6.80 4.44 -5.09
CA ILE A 61 -5.50 4.71 -4.46
C ILE A 61 -5.47 6.04 -3.71
N GLN A 62 -6.41 6.95 -3.99
CA GLN A 62 -6.61 8.20 -3.23
C GLN A 62 -7.60 8.01 -2.08
N GLY A 63 -7.59 8.92 -1.11
CA GLY A 63 -8.55 8.92 0.00
C GLY A 63 -9.98 9.10 -0.47
N HIS A 64 -10.89 8.23 -0.03
CA HIS A 64 -12.28 8.26 -0.49
C HIS A 64 -13.26 7.80 0.57
N ALA A 65 -14.47 8.37 0.51
CA ALA A 65 -15.59 7.92 1.32
C ALA A 65 -16.19 6.63 0.75
N ALA A 66 -16.88 5.87 1.60
CA ALA A 66 -17.70 4.76 1.13
C ALA A 66 -18.75 5.27 0.14
N ARG A 67 -18.97 4.50 -0.94
CA ARG A 67 -19.95 4.83 -1.97
C ARG A 67 -20.79 3.63 -2.36
N ALA A 68 -22.02 3.88 -2.74
CA ALA A 68 -22.90 2.83 -3.22
C ALA A 68 -22.25 2.13 -4.43
N GLY A 69 -22.31 0.81 -4.44
CA GLY A 69 -21.99 0.02 -5.62
C GLY A 69 -23.03 0.21 -6.71
N GLN A 70 -22.76 -0.35 -7.86
CA GLN A 70 -23.60 -0.23 -9.04
C GLN A 70 -24.95 -0.90 -8.87
N ILE A 71 -24.98 -1.95 -8.07
CA ILE A 71 -26.16 -2.73 -7.79
C ILE A 71 -26.60 -2.38 -6.38
N VAL A 72 -27.39 -1.32 -6.26
CA VAL A 72 -27.89 -0.80 -4.96
C VAL A 72 -28.60 -1.90 -4.15
N ALA A 73 -29.22 -2.87 -4.81
CA ALA A 73 -29.88 -4.00 -4.15
C ALA A 73 -28.93 -4.91 -3.35
N LEU A 74 -27.63 -4.89 -3.64
CA LEU A 74 -26.63 -5.62 -2.85
C LEU A 74 -26.26 -4.92 -1.53
N GLY A 75 -26.71 -3.68 -1.33
CA GLY A 75 -26.40 -2.92 -0.11
C GLY A 75 -24.90 -2.79 0.13
N ALA A 76 -24.48 -3.01 1.38
CA ALA A 76 -23.09 -2.87 1.79
C ALA A 76 -22.14 -3.88 1.11
N ILE A 77 -22.61 -5.07 0.75
CA ILE A 77 -21.78 -6.11 0.11
C ILE A 77 -21.29 -5.66 -1.27
N GLY A 78 -22.10 -4.90 -2.00
CA GLY A 78 -21.76 -4.36 -3.31
C GLY A 78 -21.18 -2.94 -3.27
N ALA A 79 -21.04 -2.33 -2.09
CA ALA A 79 -20.53 -0.97 -1.95
C ALA A 79 -19.00 -0.92 -2.07
N ALA A 80 -18.45 0.18 -2.60
CA ALA A 80 -17.04 0.48 -2.42
C ALA A 80 -16.82 0.93 -0.97
N PRO A 81 -15.95 0.29 -0.20
CA PRO A 81 -15.63 0.70 1.16
C PRO A 81 -14.93 2.07 1.18
N ALA A 82 -14.88 2.72 2.33
CA ALA A 82 -14.06 3.92 2.51
C ALA A 82 -12.59 3.53 2.64
N GLY A 83 -11.70 4.34 2.05
CA GLY A 83 -10.25 4.15 2.14
C GLY A 83 -9.51 5.44 2.50
N LEU A 84 -8.41 5.31 3.25
CA LEU A 84 -7.57 6.45 3.62
C LEU A 84 -6.70 6.95 2.45
N GLY A 85 -6.60 6.15 1.38
CA GLY A 85 -5.65 6.39 0.31
C GLY A 85 -4.22 5.94 0.66
N VAL A 86 -3.43 5.77 -0.35
CA VAL A 86 -2.02 5.34 -0.25
C VAL A 86 -1.08 6.28 -1.00
N VAL A 87 -1.62 7.25 -1.73
CA VAL A 87 -0.87 8.28 -2.46
C VAL A 87 -0.32 9.31 -1.49
N GLU A 88 0.97 9.60 -1.56
CA GLU A 88 1.59 10.64 -0.74
C GLU A 88 0.99 12.01 -1.07
N GLY A 89 0.46 12.70 -0.06
CA GLY A 89 -0.23 13.97 -0.25
C GLY A 89 -1.61 13.87 -0.90
N ASP A 90 -2.11 12.69 -1.16
CA ASP A 90 -3.45 12.38 -1.70
C ASP A 90 -3.77 13.07 -3.04
N GLN A 91 -2.75 13.43 -3.81
CA GLN A 91 -2.90 14.09 -5.12
C GLN A 91 -2.05 13.42 -6.20
N ILE A 92 -2.69 13.10 -7.32
CA ILE A 92 -2.03 12.55 -8.50
C ILE A 92 -1.89 13.68 -9.53
N PRO A 93 -0.67 13.98 -10.01
CA PRO A 93 -0.38 15.15 -10.82
C PRO A 93 -0.72 14.93 -12.31
N TYR A 94 -1.96 14.65 -12.61
CA TYR A 94 -2.42 14.43 -13.99
C TYR A 94 -2.18 15.63 -14.92
N LEU A 95 -1.73 15.35 -16.13
CA LEU A 95 -1.86 16.31 -17.24
C LEU A 95 -3.34 16.57 -17.54
N PRO A 96 -3.72 17.76 -18.04
CA PRO A 96 -5.13 18.11 -18.25
C PRO A 96 -5.91 17.10 -19.10
N ALA A 97 -5.32 16.61 -20.18
CA ALA A 97 -5.96 15.61 -21.04
C ALA A 97 -6.10 14.26 -20.35
N ALA A 98 -5.11 13.86 -19.54
CA ALA A 98 -5.14 12.62 -18.79
C ALA A 98 -6.18 12.67 -17.66
N ALA A 99 -6.37 13.82 -17.01
CA ALA A 99 -7.45 13.99 -16.02
C ALA A 99 -8.85 13.77 -16.62
N VAL A 100 -9.06 14.23 -17.85
CA VAL A 100 -10.31 13.97 -18.59
C VAL A 100 -10.48 12.46 -18.88
N GLN A 101 -9.39 11.81 -19.29
CA GLN A 101 -9.42 10.35 -19.53
C GLN A 101 -9.69 9.57 -18.24
N LYS A 102 -9.06 9.92 -17.12
CA LYS A 102 -9.32 9.31 -15.81
C LYS A 102 -10.79 9.39 -15.43
N LYS A 103 -11.42 10.56 -15.61
CA LYS A 103 -12.85 10.71 -15.38
C LYS A 103 -13.68 9.80 -16.27
N LYS A 104 -13.36 9.73 -17.56
CA LYS A 104 -14.04 8.83 -18.52
C LYS A 104 -13.86 7.36 -18.13
N ASN A 105 -12.67 6.98 -17.68
CA ASN A 105 -12.41 5.63 -17.18
C ASN A 105 -13.33 5.31 -15.99
N PHE A 106 -13.40 6.22 -15.00
CA PHE A 106 -14.28 6.06 -13.85
C PHE A 106 -15.76 5.89 -14.24
N GLU A 107 -16.24 6.69 -15.17
CA GLU A 107 -17.62 6.61 -15.66
C GLU A 107 -17.93 5.27 -16.32
N ASN A 108 -16.94 4.68 -17.00
CA ASN A 108 -17.08 3.41 -17.74
C ASN A 108 -16.42 2.21 -17.04
N ARG A 109 -15.99 2.34 -15.79
CA ARG A 109 -15.18 1.32 -15.08
C ARG A 109 -15.77 -0.08 -15.07
N LEU A 110 -17.08 -0.20 -15.19
CA LEU A 110 -17.81 -1.46 -15.15
C LEU A 110 -17.58 -2.36 -16.33
N THR A 111 -17.21 -1.76 -17.45
CA THR A 111 -16.98 -2.44 -18.71
C THR A 111 -15.59 -2.20 -19.25
N ALA A 112 -14.93 -1.12 -18.79
CA ALA A 112 -13.64 -0.70 -19.28
C ALA A 112 -12.46 -1.13 -18.39
N ASP A 113 -12.68 -1.29 -17.05
CA ASP A 113 -11.61 -1.73 -16.17
C ASP A 113 -11.03 -3.08 -16.64
N PRO A 114 -9.71 -3.18 -16.83
CA PRO A 114 -9.03 -4.43 -17.16
C PRO A 114 -9.34 -5.59 -16.22
N GLU A 115 -9.58 -5.30 -14.94
CA GLU A 115 -9.95 -6.30 -13.92
C GLU A 115 -11.25 -7.04 -14.28
N VAL A 116 -12.29 -6.33 -14.75
CA VAL A 116 -13.56 -6.98 -15.11
C VAL A 116 -13.47 -7.85 -16.36
N LYS A 117 -12.40 -7.67 -17.14
CA LYS A 117 -12.06 -8.46 -18.33
C LYS A 117 -11.10 -9.61 -18.02
N CYS A 118 -10.80 -9.85 -16.74
CA CYS A 118 -9.83 -10.85 -16.32
C CYS A 118 -8.40 -10.65 -16.85
N TYR A 119 -8.03 -9.43 -17.18
CA TYR A 119 -6.68 -9.13 -17.63
C TYR A 119 -5.70 -9.16 -16.46
N LEU A 120 -4.41 -9.34 -16.74
CA LEU A 120 -3.38 -9.25 -15.73
C LEU A 120 -3.37 -7.85 -15.09
N PRO A 121 -3.14 -7.73 -13.78
CA PRO A 121 -3.36 -6.49 -13.05
C PRO A 121 -2.31 -5.41 -13.31
N GLY A 122 -1.15 -5.79 -13.82
CA GLY A 122 0.00 -4.89 -13.96
C GLY A 122 0.67 -4.59 -12.61
N VAL A 123 1.76 -3.85 -12.68
CA VAL A 123 2.49 -3.34 -11.52
C VAL A 123 2.29 -1.83 -11.45
N PRO A 124 1.98 -1.27 -10.26
CA PRO A 124 2.02 -1.88 -8.94
C PRO A 124 0.72 -2.55 -8.47
N ARG A 125 -0.40 -2.46 -9.21
CA ARG A 125 -1.73 -2.93 -8.78
C ARG A 125 -1.71 -4.38 -8.27
N ALA A 126 -0.94 -5.26 -8.91
CA ALA A 126 -0.82 -6.66 -8.48
C ALA A 126 -0.50 -6.83 -7.00
N THR A 127 0.30 -5.91 -6.42
CA THR A 127 0.78 -5.99 -5.04
C THR A 127 -0.28 -5.61 -4.00
N TYR A 128 -1.27 -4.78 -4.37
CA TYR A 128 -2.35 -4.34 -3.46
C TYR A 128 -3.75 -4.76 -3.91
N MET A 129 -3.86 -5.70 -4.85
CA MET A 129 -5.12 -6.41 -5.06
C MET A 129 -5.54 -7.09 -3.75
N PRO A 130 -6.86 -7.30 -3.48
CA PRO A 130 -7.34 -7.95 -2.26
C PRO A 130 -7.09 -9.48 -2.32
N TYR A 131 -5.91 -9.87 -2.73
CA TYR A 131 -5.43 -11.23 -2.87
C TYR A 131 -3.97 -11.31 -2.47
N PRO A 132 -3.51 -12.40 -1.83
CA PRO A 132 -2.12 -12.54 -1.43
C PRO A 132 -1.21 -12.78 -2.64
N PHE A 133 0.08 -12.56 -2.41
CA PHE A 133 1.13 -12.92 -3.35
C PHE A 133 2.31 -13.55 -2.60
N GLN A 134 3.07 -14.38 -3.29
CA GLN A 134 4.22 -15.07 -2.73
C GLN A 134 5.51 -14.51 -3.32
N ILE A 135 6.48 -14.26 -2.46
CA ILE A 135 7.88 -13.97 -2.81
C ILE A 135 8.69 -15.26 -2.63
N VAL A 136 9.39 -15.67 -3.68
CA VAL A 136 10.39 -16.75 -3.66
C VAL A 136 11.71 -16.16 -4.10
N GLN A 137 12.65 -16.09 -3.15
CA GLN A 137 13.89 -15.35 -3.31
C GLN A 137 15.08 -16.29 -3.55
N SER A 138 15.90 -15.95 -4.55
CA SER A 138 17.23 -16.48 -4.73
C SER A 138 18.22 -15.34 -4.98
N SER A 139 19.51 -15.64 -5.04
CA SER A 139 20.56 -14.63 -5.27
C SER A 139 20.53 -14.03 -6.68
N LYS A 140 19.95 -14.72 -7.67
CA LYS A 140 19.93 -14.27 -9.07
C LYS A 140 18.57 -13.80 -9.54
N TYR A 141 17.52 -14.35 -8.94
CA TYR A 141 16.15 -14.10 -9.34
C TYR A 141 15.26 -14.03 -8.11
N ILE A 142 14.26 -13.18 -8.17
CA ILE A 142 13.12 -13.23 -7.25
C ILE A 142 11.89 -13.49 -8.10
N LEU A 143 11.14 -14.55 -7.76
CA LEU A 143 9.84 -14.81 -8.35
C LEU A 143 8.77 -14.19 -7.43
N MET A 144 7.89 -13.39 -8.00
CA MET A 144 6.64 -12.97 -7.36
C MET A 144 5.48 -13.65 -8.08
N ALA A 145 4.76 -14.50 -7.34
CA ALA A 145 3.55 -15.17 -7.81
C ALA A 145 2.34 -14.56 -7.10
N TYR A 146 1.37 -14.10 -7.85
CA TYR A 146 0.14 -13.46 -7.37
C TYR A 146 -1.03 -14.42 -7.48
N GLU A 147 -1.88 -14.49 -6.46
CA GLU A 147 -3.08 -15.30 -6.52
C GLU A 147 -4.03 -14.80 -7.63
N TYR A 148 -4.24 -13.47 -7.71
CA TYR A 148 -5.09 -12.89 -8.75
C TYR A 148 -4.58 -13.24 -10.16
N ALA A 149 -5.46 -13.77 -10.97
CA ALA A 149 -5.25 -14.16 -12.37
C ALA A 149 -4.07 -15.14 -12.57
N SER A 150 -3.55 -15.78 -11.49
CA SER A 150 -2.33 -16.58 -11.50
C SER A 150 -1.15 -15.82 -12.12
N ALA A 151 -1.12 -14.50 -11.93
CA ALA A 151 -0.08 -13.66 -12.47
C ALA A 151 1.27 -13.98 -11.82
N SER A 152 2.34 -13.81 -12.56
CA SER A 152 3.69 -13.96 -12.04
C SER A 152 4.66 -13.04 -12.77
N ARG A 153 5.76 -12.69 -12.08
CA ARG A 153 6.88 -11.99 -12.69
C ARG A 153 8.20 -12.46 -12.12
N ILE A 154 9.23 -12.39 -12.93
CA ILE A 154 10.61 -12.63 -12.51
C ILE A 154 11.30 -11.27 -12.37
N ILE A 155 11.89 -11.03 -11.21
CA ILE A 155 12.79 -9.91 -11.00
C ILE A 155 14.22 -10.44 -11.22
N TYR A 156 14.91 -9.89 -12.21
CA TYR A 156 16.29 -10.20 -12.49
C TYR A 156 17.18 -9.38 -11.58
N MET A 157 17.99 -10.03 -10.75
CA MET A 157 18.86 -9.30 -9.83
C MET A 157 20.11 -8.77 -10.56
N ASP A 158 20.36 -7.48 -10.41
CA ASP A 158 21.47 -6.68 -10.94
C ASP A 158 21.52 -6.58 -12.47
N LYS A 159 21.21 -7.64 -13.22
CA LYS A 159 21.25 -7.62 -14.68
C LYS A 159 20.17 -8.48 -15.29
N ALA A 160 19.38 -7.89 -16.15
CA ALA A 160 18.34 -8.57 -16.93
C ALA A 160 18.77 -8.82 -18.39
N PRO A 161 18.18 -9.83 -19.06
CA PRO A 161 18.20 -9.90 -20.50
C PRO A 161 17.46 -8.69 -21.12
N PRO A 162 17.70 -8.37 -22.39
CA PRO A 162 16.90 -7.37 -23.10
C PRO A 162 15.40 -7.67 -22.99
N ASN A 163 14.59 -6.64 -22.80
CA ASN A 163 13.13 -6.80 -22.82
C ASN A 163 12.68 -7.17 -24.25
N PRO A 164 12.04 -8.33 -24.45
CA PRO A 164 11.67 -8.77 -25.80
C PRO A 164 10.46 -8.02 -26.36
N ALA A 165 9.55 -7.57 -25.50
CA ALA A 165 8.34 -6.83 -25.85
C ALA A 165 7.67 -6.25 -24.59
N ASP A 166 6.88 -5.21 -24.78
CA ASP A 166 6.06 -4.66 -23.70
C ASP A 166 4.99 -5.67 -23.26
N SER A 167 4.73 -5.69 -21.97
CA SER A 167 3.86 -6.67 -21.33
C SER A 167 2.96 -6.05 -20.26
N TRP A 168 1.99 -6.82 -19.79
CA TRP A 168 1.09 -6.41 -18.71
C TRP A 168 1.82 -6.15 -17.39
N MET A 169 2.81 -7.00 -17.07
CA MET A 169 3.53 -6.97 -15.79
C MET A 169 4.85 -6.22 -15.86
N GLY A 170 5.20 -5.71 -17.05
CA GLY A 170 6.47 -5.05 -17.29
C GLY A 170 7.68 -5.99 -17.23
N HIS A 171 8.86 -5.41 -17.33
CA HIS A 171 10.16 -6.06 -17.22
C HIS A 171 10.87 -5.54 -15.97
N SER A 172 11.16 -6.43 -15.02
CA SER A 172 11.60 -6.07 -13.67
C SER A 172 13.07 -6.38 -13.46
N VAL A 173 13.84 -5.38 -13.02
CA VAL A 173 15.25 -5.51 -12.62
C VAL A 173 15.40 -5.06 -11.19
N GLY A 174 15.96 -5.91 -10.32
CA GLY A 174 16.09 -5.64 -8.90
C GLY A 174 17.54 -5.48 -8.47
N HIS A 175 17.75 -4.72 -7.42
CA HIS A 175 19.00 -4.63 -6.70
C HIS A 175 18.74 -4.35 -5.21
N TRP A 176 19.78 -4.51 -4.38
CA TRP A 176 19.65 -4.24 -2.95
C TRP A 176 20.30 -2.91 -2.57
N GLU A 177 19.57 -2.06 -1.89
CA GLU A 177 20.06 -0.87 -1.18
C GLU A 177 19.98 -1.10 0.33
N GLY A 178 21.07 -1.54 0.94
CA GLY A 178 21.06 -1.97 2.34
C GLY A 178 20.07 -3.11 2.57
N ASP A 179 19.04 -2.86 3.36
CA ASP A 179 17.98 -3.82 3.67
C ASP A 179 16.73 -3.66 2.79
N THR A 180 16.75 -2.77 1.83
CA THR A 180 15.65 -2.53 0.90
C THR A 180 15.90 -3.23 -0.44
N LEU A 181 14.95 -4.03 -0.87
CA LEU A 181 14.88 -4.51 -2.25
C LEU A 181 14.30 -3.38 -3.10
N VAL A 182 15.04 -2.93 -4.10
CA VAL A 182 14.60 -1.94 -5.09
C VAL A 182 14.36 -2.64 -6.41
N ILE A 183 13.25 -2.38 -7.06
CA ILE A 183 12.88 -2.98 -8.33
C ILE A 183 12.50 -1.88 -9.32
N ASP A 184 13.26 -1.78 -10.41
CA ASP A 184 12.93 -0.98 -11.58
C ASP A 184 12.05 -1.78 -12.52
N VAL A 185 10.93 -1.21 -12.95
CA VAL A 185 10.00 -1.89 -13.87
C VAL A 185 9.66 -0.96 -15.03
N THR A 186 9.92 -1.43 -16.23
CA THR A 186 9.65 -0.74 -17.50
C THR A 186 9.02 -1.70 -18.50
N GLY A 187 8.76 -1.26 -19.73
CA GLY A 187 8.24 -2.13 -20.79
C GLY A 187 6.82 -2.60 -20.51
N PHE A 188 5.98 -1.68 -20.09
CA PHE A 188 4.55 -1.93 -19.91
C PHE A 188 3.80 -1.70 -21.23
N ASN A 189 2.77 -2.51 -21.46
CA ASN A 189 1.69 -2.09 -22.37
C ASN A 189 0.75 -1.11 -21.64
N ASP A 190 -0.12 -0.42 -22.37
CA ASP A 190 -1.05 0.58 -21.82
C ASP A 190 -2.40 -0.03 -21.37
N GLN A 191 -2.44 -1.34 -21.10
CA GLN A 191 -3.70 -2.08 -20.93
C GLN A 191 -4.13 -2.26 -19.47
N THR A 192 -3.38 -1.74 -18.48
CA THR A 192 -3.71 -1.87 -17.06
C THR A 192 -4.11 -0.54 -16.44
N TRP A 193 -4.81 -0.61 -15.31
CA TRP A 193 -5.13 0.53 -14.46
C TRP A 193 -4.51 0.35 -13.07
N PHE A 194 -4.34 1.45 -12.34
CA PHE A 194 -3.86 1.38 -10.95
C PHE A 194 -4.95 0.93 -9.98
N ASP A 195 -6.24 1.18 -10.27
CA ASP A 195 -7.37 0.88 -9.40
C ASP A 195 -8.70 0.82 -10.14
N ARG A 196 -9.79 0.60 -9.40
CA ARG A 196 -11.16 0.63 -9.91
C ARG A 196 -11.73 2.06 -10.03
N ALA A 197 -11.02 3.08 -9.58
CA ALA A 197 -11.39 4.50 -9.77
C ALA A 197 -10.96 5.05 -11.13
N GLY A 198 -10.28 4.24 -11.94
CA GLY A 198 -9.92 4.57 -13.31
C GLY A 198 -8.58 5.27 -13.44
N ASP A 199 -7.77 5.25 -12.40
CA ASP A 199 -6.39 5.73 -12.43
C ASP A 199 -5.57 4.83 -13.36
N PHE A 200 -4.87 5.41 -14.33
CA PHE A 200 -4.30 4.71 -15.46
C PHE A 200 -2.90 5.23 -15.82
N HIS A 201 -2.25 4.54 -16.73
CA HIS A 201 -0.94 4.90 -17.27
C HIS A 201 -0.89 4.69 -18.78
N SER A 202 0.21 5.08 -19.39
CA SER A 202 0.54 4.78 -20.79
C SER A 202 1.64 3.69 -20.90
N ASP A 203 2.06 3.41 -22.11
CA ASP A 203 3.23 2.56 -22.42
C ASP A 203 4.57 3.19 -21.99
N ALA A 204 4.58 4.48 -21.62
CA ALA A 204 5.75 5.17 -21.09
C ALA A 204 5.90 5.02 -19.56
N LEU A 205 5.08 4.18 -18.91
CA LEU A 205 5.15 3.96 -17.48
C LEU A 205 6.53 3.41 -17.06
N HIS A 206 7.11 4.08 -16.06
CA HIS A 206 8.24 3.59 -15.28
C HIS A 206 7.82 3.52 -13.82
N VAL A 207 8.08 2.39 -13.18
CA VAL A 207 7.76 2.14 -11.77
C VAL A 207 9.03 1.78 -11.03
N VAL A 208 9.29 2.44 -9.91
CA VAL A 208 10.33 2.04 -8.96
C VAL A 208 9.67 1.59 -7.68
N GLU A 209 9.78 0.29 -7.37
CA GLU A 209 9.24 -0.30 -6.16
C GLU A 209 10.32 -0.49 -5.12
N ARG A 210 9.96 -0.36 -3.84
CA ARG A 210 10.87 -0.54 -2.70
C ARG A 210 10.18 -1.39 -1.64
N TYR A 211 10.80 -2.50 -1.27
CA TYR A 211 10.34 -3.40 -0.22
C TYR A 211 11.32 -3.37 0.94
N THR A 212 10.91 -2.78 2.06
CA THR A 212 11.77 -2.60 3.25
C THR A 212 11.17 -3.35 4.45
N PRO A 213 11.87 -4.31 5.06
CA PRO A 213 11.43 -4.96 6.29
C PRO A 213 11.25 -3.96 7.43
N ARG A 214 10.07 -3.99 8.08
CA ARG A 214 9.75 -3.17 9.27
C ARG A 214 9.61 -3.97 10.55
N GLY A 215 9.41 -5.27 10.42
CA GLY A 215 9.19 -6.20 11.50
C GLY A 215 9.27 -7.64 10.96
N PRO A 216 9.07 -8.65 11.80
CA PRO A 216 9.14 -10.06 11.38
C PRO A 216 8.08 -10.39 10.32
N ASP A 217 6.94 -9.72 10.37
CA ASP A 217 5.77 -10.03 9.56
C ASP A 217 5.21 -8.79 8.85
N ALA A 218 6.03 -7.75 8.68
CA ALA A 218 5.62 -6.52 8.00
C ALA A 218 6.74 -5.95 7.13
N LEU A 219 6.36 -5.52 5.92
CA LEU A 219 7.18 -4.73 5.01
C LEU A 219 6.57 -3.33 4.84
N THR A 220 7.40 -2.33 4.57
CA THR A 220 6.94 -1.13 3.87
C THR A 220 7.10 -1.38 2.39
N TYR A 221 6.06 -1.11 1.64
CA TYR A 221 6.05 -1.07 0.19
C TYR A 221 5.88 0.38 -0.25
N GLU A 222 6.88 0.90 -0.94
CA GLU A 222 6.87 2.25 -1.50
C GLU A 222 7.00 2.15 -3.01
N VAL A 223 6.30 3.00 -3.73
CA VAL A 223 6.29 3.02 -5.19
C VAL A 223 6.45 4.44 -5.68
N THR A 224 7.36 4.65 -6.60
CA THR A 224 7.45 5.87 -7.40
C THR A 224 6.91 5.57 -8.79
N ILE A 225 5.98 6.39 -9.23
CA ILE A 225 5.32 6.31 -10.54
C ILE A 225 5.83 7.48 -11.40
N GLU A 226 6.29 7.17 -12.58
CA GLU A 226 6.70 8.15 -13.58
C GLU A 226 6.08 7.76 -14.93
N ASP A 227 5.34 8.69 -15.54
CA ASP A 227 4.78 8.54 -16.88
C ASP A 227 4.58 9.93 -17.48
N PRO A 228 5.50 10.42 -18.29
CA PRO A 228 5.47 11.79 -18.82
C PRO A 228 4.34 12.03 -19.84
N LYS A 229 3.66 10.97 -20.32
CA LYS A 229 2.46 11.11 -21.17
C LYS A 229 1.19 11.31 -20.36
N VAL A 230 1.21 10.96 -19.05
CA VAL A 230 0.03 10.99 -18.19
C VAL A 230 0.18 11.99 -17.05
N PHE A 231 1.37 12.10 -16.45
CA PHE A 231 1.63 12.92 -15.27
C PHE A 231 2.63 14.04 -15.54
N SER A 232 2.46 15.18 -14.88
CA SER A 232 3.34 16.34 -15.02
C SER A 232 4.68 16.17 -14.29
N HIS A 233 4.75 15.30 -13.30
CA HIS A 233 5.95 14.94 -12.55
C HIS A 233 5.75 13.58 -11.86
N PRO A 234 6.83 12.91 -11.41
CA PRO A 234 6.73 11.67 -10.64
C PRO A 234 5.95 11.86 -9.34
N TRP A 235 5.23 10.84 -8.92
CA TRP A 235 4.49 10.82 -7.66
C TRP A 235 4.67 9.48 -6.95
N LYS A 236 4.24 9.40 -5.70
CA LYS A 236 4.52 8.23 -4.85
C LYS A 236 3.29 7.73 -4.14
N MET A 237 3.34 6.43 -3.82
CA MET A 237 2.44 5.79 -2.88
C MET A 237 3.23 4.93 -1.89
N SER A 238 2.66 4.74 -0.70
CA SER A 238 3.26 3.90 0.34
C SER A 238 2.19 3.18 1.15
N MET A 239 2.47 1.92 1.48
CA MET A 239 1.58 1.10 2.28
C MET A 239 2.34 -0.02 3.01
N PRO A 240 1.83 -0.52 4.14
CA PRO A 240 2.34 -1.74 4.73
C PRO A 240 1.85 -2.97 3.98
N LEU A 241 2.71 -3.99 3.92
CA LEU A 241 2.36 -5.35 3.54
C LEU A 241 2.54 -6.25 4.75
N TYR A 242 1.65 -7.23 4.90
CA TYR A 242 1.62 -8.13 6.02
C TYR A 242 1.82 -9.57 5.58
N ARG A 243 2.60 -10.33 6.35
CA ARG A 243 2.85 -11.75 6.11
C ARG A 243 1.65 -12.58 6.53
N ARG A 244 1.27 -13.54 5.71
CA ARG A 244 0.30 -14.58 6.09
C ARG A 244 0.96 -15.56 7.07
N LEU A 245 0.39 -15.72 8.26
CA LEU A 245 0.98 -16.49 9.36
C LEU A 245 0.34 -17.87 9.56
N GLU A 246 -0.69 -18.20 8.82
CA GLU A 246 -1.35 -19.49 8.92
C GLU A 246 -0.38 -20.63 8.56
N LYS A 247 -0.35 -21.68 9.37
CA LYS A 247 0.60 -22.78 9.25
C LYS A 247 0.66 -23.42 7.87
N ASN A 248 -0.46 -23.42 7.16
CA ASN A 248 -0.59 -24.01 5.83
C ASN A 248 -0.96 -22.94 4.78
N ALA A 249 -0.51 -21.70 4.98
CA ALA A 249 -0.76 -20.63 4.02
C ALA A 249 -0.21 -21.04 2.66
N GLN A 250 -1.03 -20.90 1.63
CA GLN A 250 -0.69 -21.11 0.23
C GLN A 250 -1.52 -20.19 -0.64
N LEU A 251 -1.07 -19.91 -1.84
CA LEU A 251 -1.89 -19.24 -2.84
C LEU A 251 -2.97 -20.21 -3.31
N LEU A 252 -4.17 -19.71 -3.42
CA LEU A 252 -5.30 -20.52 -3.90
C LEU A 252 -5.42 -20.46 -5.41
N GLU A 253 -6.10 -21.43 -5.96
CA GLU A 253 -6.43 -21.43 -7.40
C GLU A 253 -7.42 -20.30 -7.69
N PHE A 254 -7.04 -19.39 -8.57
CA PHE A 254 -7.87 -18.28 -8.99
C PHE A 254 -8.54 -18.58 -10.34
N LYS A 255 -9.86 -18.45 -10.36
CA LYS A 255 -10.67 -18.54 -11.57
C LYS A 255 -11.39 -17.22 -11.80
N CYS A 256 -10.97 -16.49 -12.79
CA CYS A 256 -11.68 -15.30 -13.23
C CYS A 256 -12.85 -15.64 -14.13
N VAL A 257 -13.96 -14.93 -13.94
CA VAL A 257 -15.11 -14.95 -14.85
C VAL A 257 -15.30 -13.53 -15.35
N GLU A 258 -15.11 -13.32 -16.64
CA GLU A 258 -15.28 -12.02 -17.27
C GLU A 258 -16.66 -11.46 -17.03
N PHE A 259 -16.74 -10.18 -16.64
CA PHE A 259 -18.00 -9.48 -16.36
C PHE A 259 -18.91 -10.20 -15.34
N ALA A 260 -18.33 -10.87 -14.34
CA ALA A 260 -19.08 -11.68 -13.37
C ALA A 260 -20.22 -10.90 -12.70
N GLU A 261 -19.98 -9.65 -12.28
CA GLU A 261 -21.02 -8.80 -11.69
C GLU A 261 -22.15 -8.49 -12.66
N GLU A 262 -21.85 -8.26 -13.93
CA GLU A 262 -22.86 -8.05 -14.97
C GLU A 262 -23.68 -9.32 -15.22
N LEU A 263 -23.02 -10.46 -15.29
CA LEU A 263 -23.69 -11.75 -15.51
C LEU A 263 -24.64 -12.13 -14.36
N LEU A 264 -24.20 -11.90 -13.13
CA LEU A 264 -24.99 -12.27 -11.94
C LEU A 264 -26.08 -11.27 -11.62
N TYR A 265 -25.79 -9.98 -11.75
CA TYR A 265 -26.58 -8.91 -11.15
C TYR A 265 -27.06 -7.84 -12.16
N GLY A 266 -26.63 -7.90 -13.41
CA GLY A 266 -26.95 -6.86 -14.42
C GLY A 266 -28.45 -6.59 -14.57
N LYS A 267 -29.29 -7.62 -14.38
CA LYS A 267 -30.76 -7.50 -14.37
C LYS A 267 -31.32 -6.59 -13.26
N TYR A 268 -30.55 -6.32 -12.21
CA TYR A 268 -30.96 -5.47 -11.09
C TYR A 268 -30.42 -4.04 -11.19
N LYS A 269 -29.61 -3.72 -12.20
CA LYS A 269 -29.18 -2.34 -12.44
C LYS A 269 -30.40 -1.46 -12.70
N LYS A 270 -30.49 -0.30 -12.04
CA LYS A 270 -31.46 0.71 -12.43
C LYS A 270 -31.13 1.19 -13.84
N LYS A 271 -32.12 1.15 -14.71
CA LYS A 271 -32.06 1.78 -16.04
C LYS A 271 -32.04 3.28 -15.91
#